data_964e75c680c2fc03bb2c61538c2c342d
#
_entry.id   964e75c680c2fc03bb2c61538c2c342d
#
_cell.length_a   1.000
_cell.length_b   1.000
_cell.length_c   1.000
_cell.angle_alpha   90.00
_cell.angle_beta   90.00
_cell.angle_gamma   90.00
#
_symmetry.space_group_name_H-M   'P 1'
#
loop_
_entity.id
_entity.type
_entity.pdbx_description
1 polymer ?
#
loop_
_entity_poly.entity_id
_entity_poly.type
_entity_poly.pdbx_seq_one_letter_code
_entity_poly.pdbx_strand_id
1 'polypeptide(L)'
;MTTQILKVMLWGREVGRLSIDPRRKRPYFEYNRDWIETGLDISPLDASIKLPQNLRPIYGASAKIYQNLPPFLADSLPDAWGNELFEQWRRQQGIKVGEITPLDKLAFIGRRAMGALEFFPETSNFLSKENINLKALIELAGKIYTQRENAHIDPDQSLTMQALMAVGTSAGGRQPKAIIAINRETGEIRSGQVGELTGFDYCILKFGIKERSTAELEMTYYEMATKAGIKMMPCWMMDVEGERHFVTQRFDRDGEKKLHLQTLAALYPEADSYERLLWVCRKMRLSELDCEEVFRRMAFNILANNTDDHYKNFSFIMDEQGRWRLSPAYDLTYIFNTGGFLPETQHCLMIHGKYTGITLEDVRELAAENGIRKAESIIHEVADAVSEFRPIAEQNGVLGQWISAVEDTLVHNLEYWGLGKANVAVDYVDASGRSIENARVEMQFKGNYHLLATIGGKALKYIIRKGTPEHNEITETGPSKLTEERIKELVEQLLLPKIENE
;
A
#
# COMPACT_ATOMS: atom_id res chain seq x y z
N MET A 1 -13.33 -5.13 33.97
CA MET A 1 -12.69 -3.96 34.60
C MET A 1 -12.13 -3.11 33.49
N THR A 2 -12.36 -1.80 33.55
CA THR A 2 -11.84 -0.86 32.55
C THR A 2 -10.36 -0.60 32.82
N THR A 3 -9.51 -0.74 31.82
CA THR A 3 -8.07 -0.50 31.93
C THR A 3 -7.80 0.99 32.15
N GLN A 4 -7.20 1.37 33.26
CA GLN A 4 -6.95 2.77 33.59
C GLN A 4 -5.50 3.22 33.33
N ILE A 5 -4.55 2.30 33.40
CA ILE A 5 -3.13 2.56 33.21
C ILE A 5 -2.50 1.42 32.41
N LEU A 6 -1.72 1.77 31.38
CA LEU A 6 -0.92 0.84 30.60
C LEU A 6 0.56 1.26 30.66
N LYS A 7 1.44 0.31 30.88
CA LYS A 7 2.86 0.46 30.56
C LYS A 7 3.05 0.26 29.07
N VAL A 8 3.77 1.16 28.44
CA VAL A 8 4.19 1.07 27.04
C VAL A 8 5.63 0.62 27.03
N MET A 9 5.90 -0.52 26.40
CA MET A 9 7.21 -1.15 26.34
C MET A 9 7.73 -1.17 24.91
N LEU A 10 9.03 -1.13 24.75
CA LEU A 10 9.76 -1.32 23.48
C LEU A 10 11.05 -2.07 23.76
N TRP A 11 11.25 -3.21 23.10
CA TRP A 11 12.43 -4.08 23.26
C TRP A 11 12.77 -4.38 24.74
N GLY A 12 11.74 -4.71 25.53
CA GLY A 12 11.87 -5.04 26.95
C GLY A 12 12.10 -3.86 27.89
N ARG A 13 12.10 -2.61 27.39
CA ARG A 13 12.28 -1.38 28.20
C ARG A 13 10.97 -0.62 28.31
N GLU A 14 10.68 -0.04 29.48
CA GLU A 14 9.51 0.82 29.67
C GLU A 14 9.76 2.17 29.02
N VAL A 15 9.01 2.45 27.92
CA VAL A 15 9.01 3.73 27.23
C VAL A 15 8.30 4.80 28.06
N GLY A 16 7.18 4.41 28.68
CA GLY A 16 6.37 5.31 29.48
C GLY A 16 5.03 4.69 29.86
N ARG A 17 4.11 5.53 30.31
CA ARG A 17 2.78 5.12 30.77
C ARG A 17 1.68 5.90 30.10
N LEU A 18 0.67 5.17 29.65
CA LEU A 18 -0.57 5.71 29.15
C LEU A 18 -1.64 5.60 30.23
N SER A 19 -2.29 6.69 30.56
CA SER A 19 -3.30 6.77 31.63
C SER A 19 -4.48 7.63 31.18
N ILE A 20 -5.60 7.54 31.93
CA ILE A 20 -6.75 8.43 31.74
C ILE A 20 -6.70 9.53 32.80
N ASP A 21 -6.65 10.79 32.37
CA ASP A 21 -6.78 11.94 33.26
C ASP A 21 -8.14 11.93 33.93
N PRO A 22 -8.23 11.82 35.28
CA PRO A 22 -9.51 11.70 35.97
C PRO A 22 -10.37 12.97 35.86
N ARG A 23 -9.76 14.14 35.63
CA ARG A 23 -10.46 15.43 35.50
C ARG A 23 -10.94 15.67 34.08
N ARG A 24 -10.04 15.46 33.09
CA ARG A 24 -10.32 15.70 31.68
C ARG A 24 -11.00 14.51 31.01
N LYS A 25 -10.97 13.34 31.63
CA LYS A 25 -11.42 12.05 31.07
C LYS A 25 -10.88 11.75 29.69
N ARG A 26 -9.61 12.13 29.44
CA ARG A 26 -8.88 11.94 28.21
C ARG A 26 -7.61 11.15 28.46
N PRO A 27 -7.20 10.28 27.55
CA PRO A 27 -5.93 9.61 27.59
C PRO A 27 -4.76 10.61 27.52
N TYR A 28 -3.70 10.34 28.30
CA TYR A 28 -2.44 11.02 28.20
C TYR A 28 -1.29 10.05 28.41
N PHE A 29 -0.16 10.35 27.83
CA PHE A 29 1.07 9.56 27.92
C PHE A 29 2.17 10.37 28.58
N GLU A 30 2.99 9.69 29.41
CA GLU A 30 4.18 10.26 30.01
C GLU A 30 5.36 9.33 29.76
N TYR A 31 6.46 9.91 29.24
CA TYR A 31 7.71 9.17 29.07
C TYR A 31 8.35 8.78 30.41
N ASN A 32 8.94 7.58 30.47
CA ASN A 32 9.80 7.15 31.56
C ASN A 32 11.14 7.89 31.47
N ARG A 33 11.70 8.32 32.62
CA ARG A 33 12.99 9.01 32.69
C ARG A 33 14.14 8.16 32.15
N ASP A 34 14.16 6.88 32.51
CA ASP A 34 15.19 5.94 32.04
C ASP A 34 15.12 5.78 30.51
N TRP A 35 13.93 5.89 29.92
CA TRP A 35 13.78 5.89 28.47
C TRP A 35 14.36 7.15 27.83
N ILE A 36 14.07 8.33 28.40
CA ILE A 36 14.57 9.61 27.90
C ILE A 36 16.11 9.60 27.90
N GLU A 37 16.74 9.01 28.91
CA GLU A 37 18.18 8.90 29.02
C GLU A 37 18.82 8.00 27.92
N THR A 38 18.06 7.09 27.31
CA THR A 38 18.55 6.29 26.17
C THR A 38 18.80 7.14 24.93
N GLY A 39 18.13 8.27 24.79
CA GLY A 39 18.16 9.12 23.61
C GLY A 39 17.41 8.53 22.39
N LEU A 40 16.76 7.34 22.53
CA LEU A 40 15.97 6.72 21.47
C LEU A 40 14.63 7.44 21.29
N ASP A 41 14.46 8.08 20.15
CA ASP A 41 13.29 8.89 19.82
C ASP A 41 12.29 8.12 18.95
N ILE A 42 11.25 7.61 19.60
CA ILE A 42 10.24 6.74 18.95
C ILE A 42 9.20 7.51 18.12
N SER A 43 9.10 8.82 18.28
CA SER A 43 8.20 9.68 17.49
C SER A 43 8.84 11.04 17.27
N PRO A 44 9.83 11.13 16.36
CA PRO A 44 10.74 12.27 16.27
C PRO A 44 10.09 13.57 15.81
N LEU A 45 8.88 13.55 15.26
CA LEU A 45 8.18 14.73 14.75
C LEU A 45 7.00 15.13 15.64
N ASP A 46 6.17 14.18 16.07
CA ASP A 46 4.96 14.46 16.86
C ASP A 46 5.24 14.50 18.37
N ALA A 47 5.93 13.49 18.90
CA ALA A 47 6.14 13.31 20.33
C ALA A 47 7.62 13.15 20.72
N SER A 48 8.51 13.89 20.06
CA SER A 48 9.97 13.78 20.27
C SER A 48 10.38 14.04 21.71
N ILE A 49 11.20 13.16 22.27
CA ILE A 49 11.84 13.32 23.60
C ILE A 49 12.82 14.50 23.64
N LYS A 50 13.22 15.04 22.49
CA LYS A 50 14.12 16.20 22.37
C LYS A 50 13.40 17.53 22.56
N LEU A 51 12.07 17.52 22.57
CA LEU A 51 11.26 18.71 22.72
C LEU A 51 10.79 18.85 24.18
N PRO A 52 11.15 19.96 24.90
CA PRO A 52 10.83 20.13 26.32
C PRO A 52 9.35 20.00 26.67
N GLN A 53 8.45 20.38 25.76
CA GLN A 53 7.00 20.25 25.97
C GLN A 53 6.56 18.79 26.07
N ASN A 54 7.25 17.86 25.41
CA ASN A 54 6.92 16.43 25.39
C ASN A 54 7.49 15.68 26.62
N LEU A 55 8.28 16.34 27.45
CA LEU A 55 8.68 15.84 28.77
C LEU A 55 7.58 16.03 29.83
N ARG A 56 6.43 16.58 29.44
CA ARG A 56 5.20 16.70 30.21
C ARG A 56 4.15 15.72 29.66
N PRO A 57 3.01 15.54 30.38
CA PRO A 57 1.93 14.70 29.86
C PRO A 57 1.50 15.07 28.44
N ILE A 58 1.60 14.11 27.51
CA ILE A 58 1.20 14.25 26.11
C ILE A 58 -0.24 13.78 25.98
N TYR A 59 -1.14 14.71 25.69
CA TYR A 59 -2.55 14.39 25.44
C TYR A 59 -2.78 13.99 23.99
N GLY A 60 -3.72 13.08 23.79
CA GLY A 60 -4.04 12.58 22.47
C GLY A 60 -4.71 13.60 21.56
N ALA A 61 -4.62 13.34 20.25
CA ALA A 61 -5.28 14.11 19.21
C ALA A 61 -6.79 13.84 19.18
N SER A 62 -7.59 14.88 18.93
CA SER A 62 -9.06 14.80 18.93
C SER A 62 -9.65 14.16 17.67
N ALA A 63 -8.88 13.99 16.60
CA ALA A 63 -9.37 13.36 15.40
C ALA A 63 -9.81 11.90 15.67
N LYS A 64 -10.96 11.53 15.10
CA LYS A 64 -11.63 10.23 15.33
C LYS A 64 -10.69 9.03 15.12
N ILE A 65 -9.77 9.15 14.18
CA ILE A 65 -8.80 8.10 13.83
C ILE A 65 -7.87 7.76 15.01
N TYR A 66 -7.55 8.72 15.86
CA TYR A 66 -6.66 8.52 17.02
C TYR A 66 -7.41 8.13 18.30
N GLN A 67 -8.74 8.15 18.31
CA GLN A 67 -9.58 7.83 19.48
C GLN A 67 -9.12 8.55 20.77
N ASN A 68 -8.67 9.80 20.65
CA ASN A 68 -8.08 10.62 21.71
C ASN A 68 -6.76 10.09 22.29
N LEU A 69 -6.08 9.13 21.65
CA LEU A 69 -4.74 8.72 21.99
C LEU A 69 -3.70 9.65 21.34
N PRO A 70 -2.48 9.74 21.91
CA PRO A 70 -1.33 10.25 21.15
C PRO A 70 -1.16 9.47 19.83
N PRO A 71 -0.93 10.15 18.70
CA PRO A 71 -0.90 9.52 17.38
C PRO A 71 0.03 8.31 17.29
N PHE A 72 1.22 8.39 17.85
CA PHE A 72 2.21 7.31 17.85
C PHE A 72 1.77 6.04 18.62
N LEU A 73 0.84 6.15 19.57
CA LEU A 73 0.23 5.01 20.25
C LEU A 73 -1.03 4.52 19.52
N ALA A 74 -1.74 5.44 18.88
CA ALA A 74 -2.96 5.11 18.13
C ALA A 74 -2.70 4.20 16.93
N ASP A 75 -1.48 4.22 16.39
CA ASP A 75 -1.06 3.30 15.31
C ASP A 75 -1.10 1.82 15.72
N SER A 76 -1.03 1.55 17.01
CA SER A 76 -1.13 0.20 17.56
C SER A 76 -2.58 -0.25 17.81
N LEU A 77 -3.57 0.62 17.60
CA LEU A 77 -4.98 0.23 17.72
C LEU A 77 -5.34 -0.80 16.64
N PRO A 78 -6.31 -1.68 16.92
CA PRO A 78 -6.90 -2.50 15.88
C PRO A 78 -7.44 -1.62 14.75
N ASP A 79 -7.24 -2.05 13.51
CA ASP A 79 -7.84 -1.43 12.33
C ASP A 79 -9.35 -1.70 12.23
N ALA A 80 -9.95 -1.40 11.08
CA ALA A 80 -11.39 -1.61 10.87
C ALA A 80 -11.77 -3.10 10.98
N TRP A 81 -10.98 -4.00 10.40
CA TRP A 81 -11.20 -5.46 10.50
C TRP A 81 -10.95 -5.95 11.92
N GLY A 82 -9.82 -5.60 12.52
CA GLY A 82 -9.49 -5.98 13.90
C GLY A 82 -10.47 -5.44 14.94
N ASN A 83 -11.01 -4.23 14.74
CA ASN A 83 -12.07 -3.68 15.57
C ASN A 83 -13.36 -4.49 15.46
N GLU A 84 -13.76 -4.88 14.23
CA GLU A 84 -14.95 -5.71 14.02
C GLU A 84 -14.84 -7.04 14.80
N LEU A 85 -13.69 -7.72 14.67
CA LEU A 85 -13.41 -8.94 15.42
C LEU A 85 -13.47 -8.72 16.94
N PHE A 86 -12.80 -7.67 17.42
CA PHE A 86 -12.73 -7.35 18.83
C PHE A 86 -14.13 -7.02 19.40
N GLU A 87 -14.92 -6.24 18.70
CA GLU A 87 -16.28 -5.89 19.11
C GLU A 87 -17.21 -7.10 19.13
N GLN A 88 -17.13 -8.00 18.12
CA GLN A 88 -17.86 -9.27 18.10
C GLN A 88 -17.54 -10.12 19.32
N TRP A 89 -16.25 -10.28 19.61
CA TRP A 89 -15.81 -11.03 20.77
C TRP A 89 -16.30 -10.41 22.10
N ARG A 90 -16.28 -9.07 22.24
CA ARG A 90 -16.77 -8.37 23.45
C ARG A 90 -18.29 -8.50 23.60
N ARG A 91 -19.05 -8.44 22.51
CA ARG A 91 -20.50 -8.68 22.52
C ARG A 91 -20.86 -10.06 23.06
N GLN A 92 -20.10 -11.08 22.67
CA GLN A 92 -20.28 -12.44 23.21
C GLN A 92 -20.06 -12.53 24.73
N GLN A 93 -19.25 -11.63 25.28
CA GLN A 93 -19.04 -11.52 26.73
C GLN A 93 -20.09 -10.63 27.44
N GLY A 94 -21.09 -10.16 26.72
CA GLY A 94 -22.12 -9.29 27.26
C GLY A 94 -21.70 -7.83 27.48
N ILE A 95 -20.56 -7.39 26.89
CA ILE A 95 -20.02 -6.03 27.04
C ILE A 95 -20.51 -5.18 25.88
N LYS A 96 -21.06 -4.02 26.20
CA LYS A 96 -21.54 -3.05 25.20
C LYS A 96 -20.36 -2.32 24.56
N VAL A 97 -20.41 -2.11 23.23
CA VAL A 97 -19.36 -1.43 22.46
C VAL A 97 -19.04 -0.04 23.02
N GLY A 98 -20.06 0.71 23.49
CA GLY A 98 -19.87 2.04 24.08
C GLY A 98 -19.15 2.06 25.44
N GLU A 99 -18.90 0.92 26.05
CA GLU A 99 -18.15 0.79 27.32
C GLU A 99 -16.65 0.51 27.08
N ILE A 100 -16.27 0.25 25.82
CA ILE A 100 -14.90 -0.09 25.44
C ILE A 100 -14.06 1.19 25.27
N THR A 101 -12.98 1.30 26.01
CA THR A 101 -12.03 2.41 25.89
C THR A 101 -10.88 2.09 24.93
N PRO A 102 -10.19 3.11 24.40
CA PRO A 102 -8.96 2.89 23.61
C PRO A 102 -7.88 2.14 24.41
N LEU A 103 -7.80 2.33 25.72
CA LEU A 103 -6.86 1.61 26.58
C LEU A 103 -7.22 0.13 26.65
N ASP A 104 -8.50 -0.22 26.69
CA ASP A 104 -8.93 -1.63 26.67
C ASP A 104 -8.53 -2.32 25.36
N LYS A 105 -8.60 -1.59 24.22
CA LYS A 105 -8.15 -2.10 22.92
C LYS A 105 -6.64 -2.32 22.92
N LEU A 106 -5.84 -1.37 23.42
CA LEU A 106 -4.40 -1.53 23.51
C LEU A 106 -3.99 -2.64 24.49
N ALA A 107 -4.67 -2.75 25.66
CA ALA A 107 -4.46 -3.86 26.59
C ALA A 107 -4.79 -5.22 25.98
N PHE A 108 -5.82 -5.27 25.12
CA PHE A 108 -6.17 -6.46 24.36
C PHE A 108 -5.10 -6.80 23.31
N ILE A 109 -4.58 -5.81 22.60
CA ILE A 109 -3.48 -6.00 21.65
C ILE A 109 -2.23 -6.52 22.37
N GLY A 110 -1.87 -5.94 23.51
CA GLY A 110 -0.75 -6.38 24.32
C GLY A 110 0.57 -6.41 23.53
N ARG A 111 1.14 -7.61 23.36
CA ARG A 111 2.38 -7.85 22.61
C ARG A 111 2.18 -8.08 21.10
N ARG A 112 0.95 -8.03 20.63
CA ARG A 112 0.57 -8.42 19.26
C ARG A 112 0.52 -7.25 18.28
N ALA A 113 0.86 -6.02 18.70
CA ALA A 113 0.88 -4.86 17.81
C ALA A 113 1.78 -5.09 16.58
N MET A 114 1.44 -4.41 15.49
CA MET A 114 2.39 -4.22 14.40
C MET A 114 3.55 -3.36 14.93
N GLY A 115 4.76 -3.67 14.47
CA GLY A 115 5.95 -3.04 15.04
C GLY A 115 6.35 -3.65 16.39
N ALA A 116 7.08 -2.90 17.22
CA ALA A 116 7.70 -3.40 18.44
C ALA A 116 7.11 -2.82 19.74
N LEU A 117 6.09 -1.94 19.67
CA LEU A 117 5.41 -1.45 20.87
C LEU A 117 4.58 -2.57 21.53
N GLU A 118 4.64 -2.64 22.84
CA GLU A 118 3.90 -3.61 23.65
C GLU A 118 3.20 -2.91 24.81
N PHE A 119 2.02 -3.42 25.21
CA PHE A 119 1.14 -2.80 26.20
C PHE A 119 0.84 -3.74 27.36
N PHE A 120 1.07 -3.31 28.59
CA PHE A 120 0.84 -4.09 29.80
C PHE A 120 0.02 -3.34 30.84
N PRO A 121 -0.89 -4.01 31.58
CA PRO A 121 -1.17 -5.45 31.52
C PRO A 121 -1.82 -5.85 30.22
N GLU A 122 -1.45 -7.02 29.69
CA GLU A 122 -2.13 -7.67 28.58
C GLU A 122 -3.38 -8.36 29.09
N THR A 123 -4.53 -8.15 28.42
CA THR A 123 -5.82 -8.71 28.83
C THR A 123 -6.27 -9.90 27.98
N SER A 124 -5.48 -10.29 26.99
CA SER A 124 -5.76 -11.42 26.11
C SER A 124 -4.75 -12.55 26.30
N ASN A 125 -5.24 -13.80 26.34
CA ASN A 125 -4.43 -15.02 26.43
C ASN A 125 -4.46 -15.82 25.12
N PHE A 126 -4.59 -15.16 23.99
CA PHE A 126 -4.69 -15.81 22.66
C PHE A 126 -3.33 -16.23 22.07
N LEU A 127 -2.30 -16.34 22.88
CA LEU A 127 -0.98 -16.79 22.44
C LEU A 127 -0.97 -18.33 22.29
N SER A 128 -1.44 -18.82 21.15
CA SER A 128 -1.35 -20.24 20.81
C SER A 128 -0.13 -20.49 19.92
N LYS A 129 0.71 -21.47 20.29
CA LYS A 129 1.78 -22.01 19.44
C LYS A 129 1.27 -23.16 18.57
N GLU A 130 -0.01 -23.47 18.63
CA GLU A 130 -0.62 -24.59 17.91
C GLU A 130 -0.75 -24.26 16.42
N ASN A 131 -0.86 -25.32 15.62
CA ASN A 131 -1.12 -25.21 14.20
C ASN A 131 -2.48 -24.56 13.95
N ILE A 132 -2.52 -23.65 12.98
CA ILE A 132 -3.73 -22.93 12.60
C ILE A 132 -4.48 -23.72 11.52
N ASN A 133 -5.76 -23.97 11.74
CA ASN A 133 -6.64 -24.45 10.68
C ASN A 133 -7.09 -23.24 9.83
N LEU A 134 -6.39 -23.01 8.72
CA LEU A 134 -6.66 -21.88 7.83
C LEU A 134 -8.06 -21.93 7.23
N LYS A 135 -8.55 -23.12 6.82
CA LYS A 135 -9.89 -23.28 6.25
C LYS A 135 -10.95 -22.75 7.20
N ALA A 136 -10.95 -23.22 8.44
CA ALA A 136 -11.92 -22.79 9.45
C ALA A 136 -11.83 -21.29 9.73
N LEU A 137 -10.62 -20.70 9.70
CA LEU A 137 -10.43 -19.26 9.86
C LEU A 137 -11.00 -18.47 8.70
N ILE A 138 -10.76 -18.88 7.46
CA ILE A 138 -11.25 -18.23 6.25
C ILE A 138 -12.78 -18.25 6.21
N GLU A 139 -13.40 -19.40 6.46
CA GLU A 139 -14.86 -19.55 6.51
C GLU A 139 -15.49 -18.64 7.57
N LEU A 140 -14.93 -18.61 8.78
CA LEU A 140 -15.44 -17.78 9.87
C LEU A 140 -15.23 -16.28 9.57
N ALA A 141 -14.06 -15.91 9.04
CA ALA A 141 -13.77 -14.53 8.64
C ALA A 141 -14.72 -14.04 7.54
N GLY A 142 -15.00 -14.88 6.53
CA GLY A 142 -15.96 -14.58 5.48
C GLY A 142 -17.39 -14.37 6.04
N LYS A 143 -17.83 -15.22 6.97
CA LYS A 143 -19.12 -15.08 7.67
C LYS A 143 -19.21 -13.73 8.42
N ILE A 144 -18.18 -13.36 9.19
CA ILE A 144 -18.13 -12.11 9.92
C ILE A 144 -18.12 -10.92 8.96
N TYR A 145 -17.32 -10.97 7.91
CA TYR A 145 -17.18 -9.87 6.94
C TYR A 145 -18.47 -9.57 6.18
N THR A 146 -19.23 -10.63 5.81
CA THR A 146 -20.48 -10.49 5.06
C THR A 146 -21.66 -10.12 5.94
N GLN A 147 -21.75 -10.66 7.14
CA GLN A 147 -22.89 -10.49 8.04
C GLN A 147 -22.71 -9.39 9.09
N ARG A 148 -21.46 -8.98 9.35
CA ARG A 148 -21.08 -7.93 10.32
C ARG A 148 -21.81 -8.08 11.67
N GLU A 149 -22.59 -7.07 12.08
CA GLU A 149 -23.31 -7.06 13.36
C GLU A 149 -24.33 -8.20 13.53
N ASN A 150 -24.79 -8.78 12.42
CA ASN A 150 -25.71 -9.90 12.42
C ASN A 150 -25.03 -11.27 12.39
N ALA A 151 -23.68 -11.33 12.42
CA ALA A 151 -22.97 -12.58 12.42
C ALA A 151 -23.25 -13.36 13.71
N HIS A 152 -23.96 -14.49 13.59
CA HIS A 152 -24.15 -15.43 14.67
C HIS A 152 -23.01 -16.45 14.66
N ILE A 153 -22.26 -16.50 15.77
CA ILE A 153 -21.15 -17.44 15.95
C ILE A 153 -21.62 -18.56 16.86
N ASP A 154 -21.66 -19.76 16.32
CA ASP A 154 -22.12 -20.92 17.06
C ASP A 154 -21.13 -21.29 18.18
N PRO A 155 -21.59 -21.89 19.30
CA PRO A 155 -20.73 -22.27 20.42
C PRO A 155 -19.56 -23.20 20.04
N ASP A 156 -19.73 -24.05 19.04
CA ASP A 156 -18.72 -24.95 18.50
C ASP A 156 -17.62 -24.21 17.71
N GLN A 157 -17.89 -22.99 17.24
CA GLN A 157 -16.92 -22.11 16.58
C GLN A 157 -16.08 -21.25 17.56
N SER A 158 -16.26 -21.43 18.87
CA SER A 158 -15.57 -20.61 19.87
C SER A 158 -14.05 -20.71 19.82
N LEU A 159 -13.50 -21.88 19.56
CA LEU A 159 -12.06 -22.11 19.39
C LEU A 159 -11.54 -21.46 18.10
N THR A 160 -12.30 -21.58 17.00
CA THR A 160 -11.96 -20.92 15.73
C THR A 160 -12.01 -19.39 15.88
N MET A 161 -12.99 -18.85 16.63
CA MET A 161 -13.05 -17.43 16.93
C MET A 161 -11.85 -16.97 17.76
N GLN A 162 -11.43 -17.74 18.77
CA GLN A 162 -10.22 -17.42 19.54
C GLN A 162 -8.97 -17.44 18.67
N ALA A 163 -8.84 -18.42 17.75
CA ALA A 163 -7.75 -18.47 16.80
C ALA A 163 -7.78 -17.27 15.85
N LEU A 164 -8.95 -16.90 15.33
CA LEU A 164 -9.11 -15.71 14.49
C LEU A 164 -8.75 -14.42 15.24
N MET A 165 -9.16 -14.30 16.50
CA MET A 165 -8.78 -13.20 17.39
C MET A 165 -7.27 -13.14 17.63
N ALA A 166 -6.62 -14.31 17.71
CA ALA A 166 -5.17 -14.38 17.91
C ALA A 166 -4.39 -13.86 16.69
N VAL A 167 -4.93 -13.96 15.48
CA VAL A 167 -4.21 -13.63 14.24
C VAL A 167 -4.78 -12.44 13.46
N GLY A 168 -6.03 -12.06 13.67
CA GLY A 168 -6.76 -11.12 12.82
C GLY A 168 -6.80 -9.66 13.31
N THR A 169 -6.24 -9.33 14.47
CA THR A 169 -6.60 -8.08 15.16
C THR A 169 -5.61 -6.93 15.05
N SER A 170 -4.46 -7.07 14.41
CA SER A 170 -3.41 -6.04 14.49
C SER A 170 -2.85 -5.52 13.17
N ALA A 171 -3.31 -6.02 12.01
CA ALA A 171 -2.86 -5.50 10.70
C ALA A 171 -3.84 -4.49 10.12
N GLY A 172 -3.33 -3.39 9.51
CA GLY A 172 -4.13 -2.28 8.94
C GLY A 172 -5.11 -2.66 7.83
N GLY A 173 -6.21 -1.88 7.64
CA GLY A 173 -7.15 -1.99 6.52
C GLY A 173 -8.51 -2.63 6.84
N ARG A 174 -9.40 -2.68 5.83
CA ARG A 174 -10.79 -3.18 5.97
C ARG A 174 -10.98 -4.63 5.54
N GLN A 175 -10.09 -5.13 4.68
CA GLN A 175 -10.16 -6.49 4.15
C GLN A 175 -9.86 -7.51 5.25
N PRO A 176 -10.58 -8.63 5.32
CA PRO A 176 -10.28 -9.73 6.22
C PRO A 176 -8.87 -10.26 6.01
N LYS A 177 -8.13 -10.41 7.10
CA LYS A 177 -6.73 -10.86 7.06
C LYS A 177 -6.31 -11.55 8.35
N ALA A 178 -5.22 -12.30 8.27
CA ALA A 178 -4.60 -12.97 9.40
C ALA A 178 -3.09 -12.73 9.43
N ILE A 179 -2.53 -12.56 10.62
CA ILE A 179 -1.08 -12.50 10.83
C ILE A 179 -0.61 -13.91 11.17
N ILE A 180 0.11 -14.50 10.24
CA ILE A 180 0.57 -15.89 10.33
C ILE A 180 2.10 -15.95 10.27
N ALA A 181 2.64 -17.07 10.69
CA ALA A 181 4.02 -17.46 10.48
C ALA A 181 4.04 -18.76 9.68
N ILE A 182 4.82 -18.82 8.62
CA ILE A 182 4.89 -19.93 7.67
C ILE A 182 6.30 -20.49 7.67
N ASN A 183 6.43 -21.78 7.94
CA ASN A 183 7.63 -22.51 7.64
C ASN A 183 7.54 -23.01 6.19
N ARG A 184 8.35 -22.46 5.28
CA ARG A 184 8.27 -22.81 3.86
C ARG A 184 8.77 -24.21 3.52
N GLU A 185 9.61 -24.79 4.36
CA GLU A 185 10.14 -26.15 4.16
C GLU A 185 9.11 -27.22 4.53
N THR A 186 8.39 -27.00 5.63
CA THR A 186 7.43 -28.00 6.16
C THR A 186 5.98 -27.69 5.76
N GLY A 187 5.68 -26.46 5.31
CA GLY A 187 4.33 -25.97 5.09
C GLY A 187 3.55 -25.69 6.38
N GLU A 188 4.20 -25.75 7.54
CA GLU A 188 3.55 -25.51 8.82
C GLU A 188 3.16 -24.03 8.97
N ILE A 189 1.93 -23.80 9.48
CA ILE A 189 1.39 -22.45 9.68
C ILE A 189 1.01 -22.26 11.15
N ARG A 190 1.54 -21.18 11.75
CA ARG A 190 1.28 -20.80 13.14
C ARG A 190 0.84 -19.34 13.23
N SER A 191 0.46 -18.90 14.43
CA SER A 191 0.23 -17.47 14.68
C SER A 191 1.52 -16.67 14.51
N GLY A 192 1.51 -15.68 13.63
CA GLY A 192 2.62 -14.75 13.41
C GLY A 192 2.69 -13.62 14.45
N GLN A 193 1.84 -13.66 15.48
CA GLN A 193 1.79 -12.68 16.56
C GLN A 193 2.50 -13.15 17.82
N VAL A 194 2.81 -14.45 17.94
CA VAL A 194 3.50 -15.05 19.06
C VAL A 194 5.00 -15.03 18.78
N GLY A 195 5.78 -14.77 19.79
CA GLY A 195 7.22 -14.61 19.80
C GLY A 195 8.07 -15.50 18.90
N GLU A 196 9.30 -15.65 19.23
CA GLU A 196 10.38 -16.26 18.44
C GLU A 196 10.02 -17.63 17.85
N LEU A 197 9.81 -17.68 16.52
CA LEU A 197 9.58 -18.88 15.75
C LEU A 197 10.72 -19.06 14.75
N THR A 198 11.74 -19.84 15.17
CA THR A 198 12.91 -20.12 14.33
C THR A 198 12.52 -20.91 13.08
N GLY A 199 12.95 -20.44 11.91
CA GLY A 199 12.65 -21.07 10.63
C GLY A 199 11.28 -20.73 10.05
N PHE A 200 10.61 -19.72 10.59
CA PHE A 200 9.32 -19.23 10.06
C PHE A 200 9.46 -17.82 9.49
N ASP A 201 8.80 -17.61 8.37
CA ASP A 201 8.55 -16.27 7.81
C ASP A 201 7.30 -15.69 8.44
N TYR A 202 7.39 -14.48 8.99
CA TYR A 202 6.23 -13.73 9.50
C TYR A 202 5.50 -13.04 8.34
N CYS A 203 4.20 -13.31 8.21
CA CYS A 203 3.41 -12.91 7.05
C CYS A 203 2.06 -12.30 7.44
N ILE A 204 1.51 -11.54 6.51
CA ILE A 204 0.10 -11.15 6.50
C ILE A 204 -0.57 -11.92 5.36
N LEU A 205 -1.59 -12.69 5.69
CA LEU A 205 -2.46 -13.37 4.75
C LEU A 205 -3.74 -12.55 4.60
N LYS A 206 -4.00 -12.01 3.43
CA LYS A 206 -5.27 -11.34 3.07
C LYS A 206 -6.19 -12.33 2.40
N PHE A 207 -7.41 -12.45 2.91
CA PHE A 207 -8.37 -13.41 2.36
C PHE A 207 -8.92 -12.90 1.03
N GLY A 208 -8.76 -13.68 -0.03
CA GLY A 208 -9.23 -13.34 -1.37
C GLY A 208 -10.75 -13.40 -1.46
N ILE A 209 -11.32 -12.52 -2.27
CA ILE A 209 -12.73 -12.52 -2.66
C ILE A 209 -12.76 -12.86 -4.15
N LYS A 210 -13.08 -14.12 -4.44
CA LYS A 210 -13.00 -14.71 -5.79
C LYS A 210 -13.76 -13.90 -6.85
N GLU A 211 -14.98 -13.47 -6.53
CA GLU A 211 -15.86 -12.73 -7.45
C GLU A 211 -15.27 -11.36 -7.83
N ARG A 212 -14.34 -10.86 -7.04
CA ARG A 212 -13.65 -9.57 -7.24
C ARG A 212 -12.19 -9.73 -7.63
N SER A 213 -11.69 -10.95 -7.73
CA SER A 213 -10.26 -11.25 -8.00
C SER A 213 -9.30 -10.46 -7.11
N THR A 214 -9.62 -10.27 -5.82
CA THR A 214 -8.84 -9.35 -4.98
C THR A 214 -7.42 -9.84 -4.74
N ALA A 215 -7.22 -11.13 -4.54
CA ALA A 215 -5.88 -11.71 -4.35
C ALA A 215 -5.05 -11.63 -5.64
N GLU A 216 -5.66 -11.93 -6.78
CA GLU A 216 -5.03 -11.89 -8.09
C GLU A 216 -4.66 -10.45 -8.49
N LEU A 217 -5.52 -9.47 -8.19
CA LEU A 217 -5.24 -8.06 -8.42
C LEU A 217 -4.11 -7.55 -7.52
N GLU A 218 -4.09 -7.89 -6.22
CA GLU A 218 -2.98 -7.52 -5.35
C GLU A 218 -1.66 -8.13 -5.82
N MET A 219 -1.68 -9.38 -6.31
CA MET A 219 -0.49 -10.00 -6.89
C MET A 219 -0.04 -9.31 -8.17
N THR A 220 -0.99 -8.94 -9.05
CA THR A 220 -0.72 -8.19 -10.28
C THR A 220 -0.08 -6.83 -9.97
N TYR A 221 -0.60 -6.12 -8.98
CA TYR A 221 -0.05 -4.83 -8.55
C TYR A 221 1.33 -4.98 -7.90
N TYR A 222 1.56 -6.03 -7.12
CA TYR A 222 2.88 -6.37 -6.60
C TYR A 222 3.90 -6.56 -7.72
N GLU A 223 3.57 -7.33 -8.75
CA GLU A 223 4.48 -7.58 -9.87
C GLU A 223 4.75 -6.31 -10.68
N MET A 224 3.72 -5.51 -11.00
CA MET A 224 3.90 -4.21 -11.65
C MET A 224 4.76 -3.27 -10.80
N ALA A 225 4.48 -3.15 -9.50
CA ALA A 225 5.24 -2.29 -8.59
C ALA A 225 6.71 -2.71 -8.52
N THR A 226 6.98 -4.02 -8.46
CA THR A 226 8.34 -4.56 -8.46
C THR A 226 9.06 -4.28 -9.78
N LYS A 227 8.38 -4.44 -10.91
CA LYS A 227 8.91 -4.06 -12.23
C LYS A 227 9.18 -2.55 -12.34
N ALA A 228 8.34 -1.73 -11.74
CA ALA A 228 8.55 -0.29 -11.63
C ALA A 228 9.71 0.09 -10.69
N GLY A 229 10.38 -0.87 -10.07
CA GLY A 229 11.49 -0.65 -9.14
C GLY A 229 11.08 -0.24 -7.73
N ILE A 230 9.81 -0.36 -7.36
CA ILE A 230 9.32 -0.13 -6.00
C ILE A 230 9.79 -1.25 -5.09
N LYS A 231 10.33 -0.89 -3.94
CA LYS A 231 10.76 -1.85 -2.93
C LYS A 231 9.55 -2.40 -2.18
N MET A 232 9.30 -3.69 -2.32
CA MET A 232 8.25 -4.43 -1.60
C MET A 232 8.85 -5.64 -0.91
N MET A 233 8.16 -6.13 0.11
CA MET A 233 8.47 -7.44 0.69
C MET A 233 8.01 -8.54 -0.28
N PRO A 234 8.60 -9.76 -0.21
CA PRO A 234 8.15 -10.88 -1.01
C PRO A 234 6.66 -11.15 -0.80
N CYS A 235 5.93 -11.28 -1.92
CA CYS A 235 4.52 -11.63 -1.96
C CYS A 235 4.29 -12.86 -2.83
N TRP A 236 3.22 -13.62 -2.52
CA TRP A 236 2.80 -14.77 -3.32
C TRP A 236 1.32 -15.07 -3.11
N MET A 237 0.74 -15.85 -3.99
CA MET A 237 -0.59 -16.40 -3.78
C MET A 237 -0.52 -17.74 -3.04
N MET A 238 -1.47 -17.94 -2.13
CA MET A 238 -1.68 -19.20 -1.41
C MET A 238 -3.04 -19.75 -1.80
N ASP A 239 -3.08 -21.00 -2.25
CA ASP A 239 -4.33 -21.70 -2.50
C ASP A 239 -4.76 -22.47 -1.24
N VAL A 240 -6.00 -22.28 -0.82
CA VAL A 240 -6.63 -23.03 0.25
C VAL A 240 -7.94 -23.57 -0.28
N GLU A 241 -8.00 -24.87 -0.57
CA GLU A 241 -9.17 -25.57 -1.11
C GLU A 241 -9.76 -24.94 -2.41
N GLY A 242 -8.91 -24.43 -3.28
CA GLY A 242 -9.30 -23.82 -4.55
C GLY A 242 -9.71 -22.35 -4.44
N GLU A 243 -9.54 -21.75 -3.28
CA GLU A 243 -9.64 -20.30 -3.08
C GLU A 243 -8.26 -19.68 -2.95
N ARG A 244 -8.01 -18.60 -3.70
CA ARG A 244 -6.74 -17.91 -3.71
C ARG A 244 -6.71 -16.75 -2.72
N HIS A 245 -5.60 -16.67 -2.01
CA HIS A 245 -5.36 -15.64 -1.00
C HIS A 245 -4.00 -14.99 -1.26
N PHE A 246 -3.88 -13.70 -0.94
CA PHE A 246 -2.64 -12.96 -1.09
C PHE A 246 -1.83 -13.02 0.20
N VAL A 247 -0.55 -13.34 0.09
CA VAL A 247 0.39 -13.38 1.23
C VAL A 247 1.51 -12.39 0.99
N THR A 248 1.82 -11.58 2.00
CA THR A 248 2.98 -10.70 2.01
C THR A 248 3.81 -10.93 3.26
N GLN A 249 5.13 -10.97 3.11
CA GLN A 249 6.05 -11.03 4.25
C GLN A 249 6.03 -9.69 5.01
N ARG A 250 6.13 -9.75 6.33
CA ARG A 250 6.14 -8.55 7.18
C ARG A 250 7.51 -7.88 7.14
N PHE A 251 7.52 -6.56 6.98
CA PHE A 251 8.73 -5.73 7.00
C PHE A 251 9.11 -5.23 8.39
N ASP A 252 8.21 -5.35 9.37
CA ASP A 252 8.46 -4.98 10.76
C ASP A 252 9.13 -6.11 11.57
N ARG A 253 9.70 -7.08 10.85
CA ARG A 253 10.47 -8.19 11.39
C ARG A 253 11.85 -8.24 10.74
N ASP A 254 12.86 -8.48 11.56
CA ASP A 254 14.22 -8.81 11.14
C ASP A 254 14.59 -10.15 11.80
N GLY A 255 14.30 -11.24 11.09
CA GLY A 255 14.21 -12.56 11.69
C GLY A 255 13.13 -12.58 12.79
N GLU A 256 13.52 -12.96 13.99
CA GLU A 256 12.63 -13.01 15.17
C GLU A 256 12.44 -11.61 15.83
N LYS A 257 13.31 -10.65 15.53
CA LYS A 257 13.30 -9.32 16.15
C LYS A 257 12.19 -8.43 15.56
N LYS A 258 11.57 -7.67 16.45
CA LYS A 258 10.59 -6.66 16.06
C LYS A 258 11.30 -5.33 15.78
N LEU A 259 10.98 -4.69 14.66
CA LEU A 259 11.36 -3.31 14.39
C LEU A 259 10.25 -2.38 14.88
N HIS A 260 10.62 -1.21 15.41
CA HIS A 260 9.62 -0.20 15.73
C HIS A 260 9.05 0.37 14.44
N LEU A 261 7.73 0.59 14.42
CA LEU A 261 7.00 1.03 13.23
C LEU A 261 6.10 2.21 13.58
N GLN A 262 6.08 3.20 12.71
CA GLN A 262 5.06 4.25 12.71
C GLN A 262 4.63 4.58 11.28
N THR A 263 3.34 4.80 11.08
CA THR A 263 2.83 5.35 9.84
C THR A 263 3.11 6.86 9.75
N LEU A 264 2.98 7.42 8.55
CA LEU A 264 3.02 8.87 8.36
C LEU A 264 1.95 9.57 9.22
N ALA A 265 0.77 8.94 9.37
CA ALA A 265 -0.31 9.44 10.24
C ALA A 265 0.11 9.60 11.70
N ALA A 266 0.97 8.72 12.19
CA ALA A 266 1.45 8.77 13.56
C ALA A 266 2.63 9.71 13.75
N LEU A 267 3.53 9.79 12.76
CA LEU A 267 4.69 10.66 12.79
C LEU A 267 4.37 12.13 12.56
N TYR A 268 3.43 12.41 11.65
CA TYR A 268 3.03 13.75 11.29
C TYR A 268 1.53 13.79 10.93
N PRO A 269 0.65 13.94 11.93
CA PRO A 269 -0.82 13.89 11.75
C PRO A 269 -1.40 14.88 10.74
N GLU A 270 -0.65 15.92 10.41
CA GLU A 270 -1.04 16.95 9.44
C GLU A 270 -0.61 16.65 8.00
N ALA A 271 -0.03 15.46 7.76
CA ALA A 271 0.38 15.06 6.43
C ALA A 271 -0.83 14.77 5.55
N ASP A 272 -1.07 15.61 4.56
CA ASP A 272 -2.17 15.53 3.60
C ASP A 272 -1.70 15.56 2.15
N SER A 273 -0.38 15.58 1.92
CA SER A 273 0.20 15.70 0.59
C SER A 273 1.55 14.99 0.45
N TYR A 274 1.95 14.72 -0.79
CA TYR A 274 3.24 14.13 -1.10
C TYR A 274 4.41 15.07 -0.79
N GLU A 275 4.22 16.39 -0.90
CA GLU A 275 5.19 17.39 -0.45
C GLU A 275 5.49 17.25 1.05
N ARG A 276 4.44 17.06 1.85
CA ARG A 276 4.62 16.85 3.30
C ARG A 276 5.26 15.51 3.62
N LEU A 277 4.95 14.46 2.88
CA LEU A 277 5.63 13.17 3.02
C LEU A 277 7.13 13.29 2.70
N LEU A 278 7.49 13.96 1.59
CA LEU A 278 8.89 14.24 1.25
C LEU A 278 9.57 15.12 2.31
N TRP A 279 8.86 16.13 2.83
CA TRP A 279 9.34 16.96 3.93
C TRP A 279 9.63 16.11 5.18
N VAL A 280 8.75 15.16 5.54
CA VAL A 280 8.97 14.23 6.65
C VAL A 280 10.24 13.40 6.43
N CYS A 281 10.43 12.83 5.25
CA CYS A 281 11.65 12.08 4.92
C CYS A 281 12.91 12.91 5.18
N ARG A 282 12.92 14.17 4.74
CA ARG A 282 14.05 15.10 4.94
C ARG A 282 14.25 15.48 6.40
N LYS A 283 13.17 15.74 7.15
CA LYS A 283 13.23 16.06 8.59
C LYS A 283 13.75 14.88 9.40
N MET A 284 13.41 13.67 9.02
CA MET A 284 13.94 12.45 9.62
C MET A 284 15.35 12.10 9.11
N ARG A 285 15.93 12.90 8.21
CA ARG A 285 17.25 12.70 7.59
C ARG A 285 17.39 11.35 6.88
N LEU A 286 16.32 10.92 6.22
CA LEU A 286 16.36 9.75 5.36
C LEU A 286 17.21 10.01 4.12
N SER A 287 17.61 8.94 3.43
CA SER A 287 18.45 9.05 2.24
C SER A 287 17.72 9.66 1.04
N GLU A 288 18.46 10.19 0.07
CA GLU A 288 17.89 10.63 -1.21
C GLU A 288 17.21 9.46 -1.94
N LEU A 289 17.69 8.23 -1.75
CA LEU A 289 17.05 7.03 -2.30
C LEU A 289 15.66 6.77 -1.68
N ASP A 290 15.44 7.15 -0.42
CA ASP A 290 14.11 7.08 0.18
C ASP A 290 13.17 8.15 -0.39
N CYS A 291 13.68 9.34 -0.71
CA CYS A 291 12.90 10.38 -1.39
C CYS A 291 12.56 9.99 -2.84
N GLU A 292 13.51 9.41 -3.59
CA GLU A 292 13.27 8.84 -4.93
C GLU A 292 12.23 7.71 -4.87
N GLU A 293 12.27 6.87 -3.83
CA GLU A 293 11.30 5.80 -3.60
C GLU A 293 9.89 6.34 -3.33
N VAL A 294 9.75 7.39 -2.51
CA VAL A 294 8.46 8.08 -2.28
C VAL A 294 7.93 8.65 -3.60
N PHE A 295 8.76 9.30 -4.39
CA PHE A 295 8.38 9.84 -5.69
C PHE A 295 7.94 8.74 -6.66
N ARG A 296 8.63 7.61 -6.69
CA ARG A 296 8.28 6.43 -7.48
C ARG A 296 6.92 5.86 -7.10
N ARG A 297 6.64 5.71 -5.80
CA ARG A 297 5.33 5.26 -5.29
C ARG A 297 4.22 6.23 -5.65
N MET A 298 4.47 7.52 -5.55
CA MET A 298 3.53 8.55 -5.97
C MET A 298 3.16 8.42 -7.47
N ALA A 299 4.16 8.36 -8.35
CA ALA A 299 3.94 8.19 -9.77
C ALA A 299 3.18 6.88 -10.07
N PHE A 300 3.51 5.79 -9.37
CA PHE A 300 2.82 4.51 -9.49
C PHE A 300 1.37 4.61 -9.03
N ASN A 301 1.11 5.19 -7.86
CA ASN A 301 -0.24 5.36 -7.33
C ASN A 301 -1.14 6.11 -8.31
N ILE A 302 -0.61 7.16 -8.95
CA ILE A 302 -1.37 7.97 -9.93
C ILE A 302 -1.60 7.16 -11.22
N LEU A 303 -0.56 6.62 -11.82
CA LEU A 303 -0.68 5.91 -13.10
C LEU A 303 -1.43 4.59 -12.97
N ALA A 304 -1.21 3.84 -11.89
CA ALA A 304 -1.88 2.59 -11.60
C ALA A 304 -3.23 2.75 -10.86
N ASN A 305 -3.71 3.97 -10.68
CA ASN A 305 -4.97 4.29 -10.00
C ASN A 305 -5.12 3.65 -8.62
N ASN A 306 -4.03 3.59 -7.85
CA ASN A 306 -4.12 3.23 -6.44
C ASN A 306 -4.51 4.47 -5.63
N THR A 307 -5.80 4.74 -5.55
CA THR A 307 -6.37 5.96 -4.94
C THR A 307 -6.53 5.87 -3.41
N ASP A 308 -6.25 4.72 -2.79
CA ASP A 308 -6.19 4.57 -1.32
C ASP A 308 -4.79 4.90 -0.77
N ASP A 309 -4.12 5.88 -1.39
CA ASP A 309 -2.78 6.35 -1.06
C ASP A 309 -2.75 7.25 0.18
N HIS A 310 -3.52 6.89 1.21
CA HIS A 310 -3.63 7.68 2.43
C HIS A 310 -2.38 7.56 3.33
N TYR A 311 -2.21 8.53 4.22
CA TYR A 311 -1.05 8.66 5.11
C TYR A 311 -0.79 7.45 6.04
N LYS A 312 -1.72 6.48 6.19
CA LYS A 312 -1.47 5.20 6.87
C LYS A 312 -0.82 4.14 5.97
N ASN A 313 -0.81 4.34 4.65
CA ASN A 313 -0.16 3.43 3.70
C ASN A 313 1.31 3.79 3.42
N PHE A 314 1.84 4.77 4.17
CA PHE A 314 3.26 5.09 4.22
C PHE A 314 3.77 4.91 5.63
N SER A 315 4.77 4.03 5.81
CA SER A 315 5.33 3.73 7.13
C SER A 315 6.83 3.92 7.17
N PHE A 316 7.31 4.11 8.38
CA PHE A 316 8.72 4.24 8.71
C PHE A 316 9.07 3.23 9.80
N ILE A 317 10.24 2.64 9.69
CA ILE A 317 10.71 1.63 10.64
C ILE A 317 12.03 2.07 11.28
N MET A 318 12.19 1.75 12.57
CA MET A 318 13.38 2.06 13.34
C MET A 318 13.94 0.80 13.98
N ASP A 319 15.24 0.63 13.90
CA ASP A 319 15.96 -0.44 14.60
C ASP A 319 16.32 -0.05 16.05
N GLU A 320 16.87 -1.01 16.81
CA GLU A 320 17.29 -0.83 18.20
C GLU A 320 18.38 0.24 18.38
N GLN A 321 19.08 0.64 17.31
CA GLN A 321 20.08 1.70 17.28
C GLN A 321 19.47 3.08 17.00
N GLY A 322 18.15 3.17 16.84
CA GLY A 322 17.44 4.42 16.58
C GLY A 322 17.55 4.90 15.12
N ARG A 323 17.94 4.04 14.18
CA ARG A 323 18.06 4.39 12.75
C ARG A 323 16.72 4.21 12.07
N TRP A 324 16.17 5.32 11.61
CA TRP A 324 14.94 5.36 10.87
C TRP A 324 15.18 5.15 9.37
N ARG A 325 14.25 4.49 8.70
CA ARG A 325 14.19 4.34 7.23
C ARG A 325 12.74 4.24 6.76
N LEU A 326 12.50 4.53 5.50
CA LEU A 326 11.20 4.28 4.86
C LEU A 326 10.96 2.75 4.82
N SER A 327 9.73 2.31 5.13
CA SER A 327 9.37 0.90 5.00
C SER A 327 9.32 0.48 3.51
N PRO A 328 9.43 -0.79 3.18
CA PRO A 328 8.93 -1.30 1.91
C PRO A 328 7.47 -0.88 1.68
N ALA A 329 7.07 -0.74 0.41
CA ALA A 329 5.68 -0.45 0.07
C ALA A 329 4.77 -1.63 0.38
N TYR A 330 3.52 -1.34 0.66
CA TYR A 330 2.47 -2.31 0.96
C TYR A 330 1.12 -1.76 0.58
N ASP A 331 0.13 -2.62 0.48
CA ASP A 331 -1.27 -2.26 0.22
C ASP A 331 -1.46 -1.51 -1.10
N LEU A 332 -0.69 -1.91 -2.13
CA LEU A 332 -0.83 -1.40 -3.49
C LEU A 332 -1.82 -2.28 -4.24
N THR A 333 -2.94 -1.68 -4.66
CA THR A 333 -3.97 -2.37 -5.45
C THR A 333 -4.86 -1.37 -6.17
N TYR A 334 -5.65 -1.84 -7.13
CA TYR A 334 -6.71 -1.03 -7.73
C TYR A 334 -7.87 -0.83 -6.75
N ILE A 335 -8.35 0.39 -6.65
CA ILE A 335 -9.49 0.72 -5.80
C ILE A 335 -10.74 0.89 -6.65
N PHE A 336 -11.64 -0.09 -6.56
CA PHE A 336 -12.96 0.00 -7.19
C PHE A 336 -13.87 0.94 -6.40
N ASN A 337 -14.47 1.90 -7.09
CA ASN A 337 -15.50 2.74 -6.48
C ASN A 337 -16.77 1.91 -6.26
N THR A 338 -17.00 1.52 -5.04
CA THR A 338 -18.18 0.73 -4.63
C THR A 338 -19.41 1.60 -4.33
N GLY A 339 -19.59 2.73 -5.05
CA GLY A 339 -20.72 3.64 -4.87
C GLY A 339 -20.50 4.74 -3.84
N GLY A 340 -19.26 5.09 -3.54
CA GLY A 340 -18.88 6.22 -2.70
C GLY A 340 -19.08 7.57 -3.39
N PHE A 341 -19.06 8.65 -2.59
CA PHE A 341 -19.20 10.03 -3.08
C PHE A 341 -17.96 10.57 -3.82
N LEU A 342 -16.85 9.84 -3.79
CA LEU A 342 -15.59 10.29 -4.38
C LEU A 342 -15.41 9.68 -5.77
N PRO A 343 -14.91 10.46 -6.76
CA PRO A 343 -14.50 9.93 -8.06
C PRO A 343 -13.43 8.83 -7.90
N GLU A 344 -13.45 7.85 -8.79
CA GLU A 344 -12.46 6.74 -8.79
C GLU A 344 -11.01 7.23 -8.92
N THR A 345 -10.82 8.44 -9.43
CA THR A 345 -9.50 9.07 -9.63
C THR A 345 -9.10 10.06 -8.53
N GLN A 346 -9.83 10.08 -7.39
CA GLN A 346 -9.48 10.98 -6.29
C GLN A 346 -8.50 10.31 -5.33
N HIS A 347 -7.28 10.82 -5.29
CA HIS A 347 -6.23 10.41 -4.35
C HIS A 347 -6.51 10.89 -2.92
N CYS A 348 -5.90 10.23 -1.94
CA CYS A 348 -5.96 10.66 -0.54
C CYS A 348 -4.88 11.69 -0.19
N LEU A 349 -3.72 11.63 -0.83
CA LEU A 349 -2.68 12.65 -0.71
C LEU A 349 -2.70 13.60 -1.91
N MET A 350 -2.57 14.89 -1.63
CA MET A 350 -2.53 15.95 -2.65
C MET A 350 -1.16 16.06 -3.32
N ILE A 351 -1.16 16.64 -4.52
CA ILE A 351 0.00 17.28 -5.15
C ILE A 351 -0.44 18.70 -5.53
N HIS A 352 0.28 19.72 -5.06
CA HIS A 352 -0.03 21.14 -5.27
C HIS A 352 -1.51 21.48 -4.98
N GLY A 353 -2.06 20.89 -3.91
CA GLY A 353 -3.45 21.07 -3.51
C GLY A 353 -4.49 20.33 -4.35
N LYS A 354 -4.08 19.45 -5.28
CA LYS A 354 -4.95 18.68 -6.15
C LYS A 354 -5.08 17.25 -5.65
N TYR A 355 -6.30 16.75 -5.53
CA TYR A 355 -6.61 15.33 -5.28
C TYR A 355 -6.94 14.56 -6.56
N THR A 356 -7.30 15.29 -7.63
CA THR A 356 -7.69 14.75 -8.95
C THR A 356 -7.08 15.63 -10.05
N GLY A 357 -7.06 15.10 -11.28
CA GLY A 357 -6.55 15.84 -12.43
C GLY A 357 -5.07 16.22 -12.28
N ILE A 358 -4.30 15.38 -11.62
CA ILE A 358 -2.86 15.57 -11.43
C ILE A 358 -2.17 15.33 -12.77
N THR A 359 -1.55 16.37 -13.30
CA THR A 359 -0.87 16.36 -14.60
C THR A 359 0.58 15.89 -14.46
N LEU A 360 1.19 15.49 -15.57
CA LEU A 360 2.62 15.20 -15.61
C LEU A 360 3.47 16.41 -15.21
N GLU A 361 3.01 17.63 -15.52
CA GLU A 361 3.70 18.87 -15.11
C GLU A 361 3.67 19.06 -13.60
N ASP A 362 2.54 18.84 -12.93
CA ASP A 362 2.47 18.89 -11.46
C ASP A 362 3.50 17.95 -10.80
N VAL A 363 3.68 16.76 -11.37
CA VAL A 363 4.64 15.78 -10.87
C VAL A 363 6.09 16.21 -11.11
N ARG A 364 6.35 16.85 -12.26
CA ARG A 364 7.68 17.41 -12.59
C ARG A 364 8.05 18.58 -11.71
N GLU A 365 7.10 19.48 -11.47
CA GLU A 365 7.27 20.62 -10.57
C GLU A 365 7.57 20.14 -9.15
N LEU A 366 6.79 19.18 -8.62
CA LEU A 366 7.05 18.57 -7.31
C LEU A 366 8.46 17.94 -7.25
N ALA A 367 8.88 17.25 -8.30
CA ALA A 367 10.22 16.67 -8.37
C ALA A 367 11.31 17.74 -8.33
N ALA A 368 11.15 18.84 -9.09
CA ALA A 368 12.09 19.94 -9.13
C ALA A 368 12.20 20.64 -7.78
N GLU A 369 11.08 20.97 -7.14
CA GLU A 369 11.00 21.59 -5.81
C GLU A 369 11.66 20.74 -4.73
N ASN A 370 11.57 19.43 -4.88
CA ASN A 370 12.13 18.47 -3.93
C ASN A 370 13.49 17.87 -4.36
N GLY A 371 14.09 18.37 -5.46
CA GLY A 371 15.41 17.96 -5.91
C GLY A 371 15.53 16.49 -6.33
N ILE A 372 14.45 15.90 -6.83
CA ILE A 372 14.43 14.50 -7.31
C ILE A 372 15.07 14.45 -8.71
N ARG A 373 16.36 14.12 -8.75
CA ARG A 373 17.16 14.22 -10.00
C ARG A 373 16.77 13.19 -11.07
N LYS A 374 16.27 12.02 -10.67
CA LYS A 374 15.90 10.93 -11.56
C LYS A 374 14.42 10.92 -11.92
N ALA A 375 13.71 12.02 -11.75
CA ALA A 375 12.26 12.09 -11.93
C ALA A 375 11.81 11.52 -13.29
N GLU A 376 12.39 11.96 -14.40
CA GLU A 376 12.02 11.49 -15.75
C GLU A 376 12.25 9.96 -15.91
N SER A 377 13.39 9.44 -15.46
CA SER A 377 13.66 7.99 -15.50
C SER A 377 12.62 7.22 -14.69
N ILE A 378 12.32 7.69 -13.47
CA ILE A 378 11.34 7.06 -12.59
C ILE A 378 9.94 7.07 -13.22
N ILE A 379 9.51 8.19 -13.80
CA ILE A 379 8.21 8.32 -14.46
C ILE A 379 8.09 7.30 -15.60
N HIS A 380 9.12 7.17 -16.44
CA HIS A 380 9.11 6.22 -17.54
C HIS A 380 9.15 4.76 -17.07
N GLU A 381 9.98 4.42 -16.07
CA GLU A 381 10.05 3.08 -15.50
C GLU A 381 8.68 2.65 -14.93
N VAL A 382 7.99 3.58 -14.27
CA VAL A 382 6.63 3.34 -13.75
C VAL A 382 5.62 3.18 -14.88
N ALA A 383 5.64 4.06 -15.90
CA ALA A 383 4.73 3.98 -17.04
C ALA A 383 4.90 2.68 -17.82
N ASP A 384 6.14 2.26 -18.05
CA ASP A 384 6.45 0.98 -18.72
C ASP A 384 5.88 -0.21 -17.91
N ALA A 385 6.07 -0.23 -16.59
CA ALA A 385 5.54 -1.28 -15.74
C ALA A 385 4.01 -1.32 -15.72
N VAL A 386 3.35 -0.16 -15.62
CA VAL A 386 1.88 -0.06 -15.63
C VAL A 386 1.29 -0.49 -16.97
N SER A 387 1.97 -0.20 -18.09
CA SER A 387 1.53 -0.64 -19.42
C SER A 387 1.51 -2.17 -19.62
N GLU A 388 2.17 -2.92 -18.74
CA GLU A 388 2.17 -4.38 -18.74
C GLU A 388 1.05 -5.01 -17.88
N PHE A 389 0.09 -4.22 -17.42
CA PHE A 389 -0.99 -4.71 -16.55
C PHE A 389 -1.70 -5.94 -17.11
N ARG A 390 -2.22 -5.88 -18.37
CA ARG A 390 -3.02 -6.96 -18.96
C ARG A 390 -2.31 -8.32 -18.95
N PRO A 391 -1.09 -8.47 -19.52
CA PRO A 391 -0.43 -9.77 -19.55
C PRO A 391 -0.13 -10.29 -18.13
N ILE A 392 0.19 -9.43 -17.17
CA ILE A 392 0.42 -9.82 -15.78
C ILE A 392 -0.90 -10.26 -15.12
N ALA A 393 -1.99 -9.53 -15.33
CA ALA A 393 -3.29 -9.85 -14.78
C ALA A 393 -3.85 -11.18 -15.33
N GLU A 394 -3.68 -11.44 -16.63
CA GLU A 394 -4.05 -12.71 -17.29
C GLU A 394 -3.24 -13.86 -16.70
N GLN A 395 -1.93 -13.69 -16.53
CA GLN A 395 -1.04 -14.69 -15.91
C GLN A 395 -1.45 -15.00 -14.48
N ASN A 396 -1.85 -14.00 -13.71
CA ASN A 396 -2.30 -14.16 -12.33
C ASN A 396 -3.74 -14.70 -12.23
N GLY A 397 -4.47 -14.77 -13.33
CA GLY A 397 -5.83 -15.32 -13.40
C GLY A 397 -6.89 -14.36 -12.89
N VAL A 398 -6.69 -13.06 -13.05
CA VAL A 398 -7.72 -12.04 -12.82
C VAL A 398 -8.89 -12.29 -13.78
N LEU A 399 -10.13 -12.17 -13.31
CA LEU A 399 -11.31 -12.36 -14.15
C LEU A 399 -11.38 -11.29 -15.24
N GLY A 400 -11.70 -11.71 -16.49
CA GLY A 400 -11.65 -10.85 -17.67
C GLY A 400 -12.42 -9.53 -17.54
N GLN A 401 -13.57 -9.54 -16.85
CA GLN A 401 -14.33 -8.32 -16.57
C GLN A 401 -13.55 -7.28 -15.76
N TRP A 402 -12.74 -7.72 -14.82
CA TRP A 402 -11.90 -6.85 -14.01
C TRP A 402 -10.65 -6.41 -14.75
N ILE A 403 -10.09 -7.29 -15.60
CA ILE A 403 -8.97 -6.90 -16.47
C ILE A 403 -9.38 -5.71 -17.34
N SER A 404 -10.50 -5.81 -18.05
CA SER A 404 -10.96 -4.72 -18.93
C SER A 404 -11.25 -3.43 -18.16
N ALA A 405 -11.98 -3.52 -17.04
CA ALA A 405 -12.34 -2.34 -16.26
C ALA A 405 -11.11 -1.61 -15.65
N VAL A 406 -10.11 -2.35 -15.21
CA VAL A 406 -8.87 -1.76 -14.68
C VAL A 406 -8.03 -1.20 -15.83
N GLU A 407 -7.81 -1.97 -16.88
CA GLU A 407 -6.97 -1.54 -18.01
C GLU A 407 -7.46 -0.24 -18.64
N ASP A 408 -8.78 -0.09 -18.85
CA ASP A 408 -9.36 1.15 -19.41
C ASP A 408 -8.93 2.38 -18.60
N THR A 409 -8.91 2.26 -17.28
CA THR A 409 -8.46 3.34 -16.39
C THR A 409 -6.95 3.58 -16.49
N LEU A 410 -6.13 2.50 -16.50
CA LEU A 410 -4.68 2.63 -16.56
C LEU A 410 -4.22 3.20 -17.91
N VAL A 411 -4.83 2.77 -19.00
CA VAL A 411 -4.58 3.33 -20.34
C VAL A 411 -4.93 4.81 -20.38
N HIS A 412 -6.10 5.18 -19.84
CA HIS A 412 -6.50 6.59 -19.74
C HIS A 412 -5.46 7.43 -18.95
N ASN A 413 -4.98 6.94 -17.80
CA ASN A 413 -4.00 7.66 -16.98
C ASN A 413 -2.65 7.82 -17.73
N LEU A 414 -2.20 6.77 -18.41
CA LEU A 414 -0.99 6.81 -19.23
C LEU A 414 -1.13 7.81 -20.38
N GLU A 415 -2.26 7.81 -21.08
CA GLU A 415 -2.56 8.75 -22.15
C GLU A 415 -2.66 10.19 -21.63
N TYR A 416 -3.30 10.39 -20.47
CA TYR A 416 -3.43 11.71 -19.85
C TYR A 416 -2.06 12.36 -19.55
N TRP A 417 -1.06 11.53 -19.23
CA TRP A 417 0.32 11.98 -19.06
C TRP A 417 1.14 11.98 -20.37
N GLY A 418 0.56 11.59 -21.50
CA GLY A 418 1.26 11.46 -22.77
C GLY A 418 2.28 10.33 -22.80
N LEU A 419 2.08 9.28 -21.99
CA LEU A 419 2.95 8.11 -21.84
C LEU A 419 2.31 6.83 -22.40
N GLY A 420 1.13 6.91 -23.00
CA GLY A 420 0.41 5.79 -23.56
C GLY A 420 1.16 5.11 -24.69
N LYS A 421 0.97 3.78 -24.80
CA LYS A 421 1.42 2.97 -25.94
C LYS A 421 0.19 2.65 -26.79
N ALA A 422 0.24 2.95 -28.08
CA ALA A 422 -0.78 2.53 -29.01
C ALA A 422 -0.28 1.32 -29.84
N ASN A 423 -1.10 0.28 -29.95
CA ASN A 423 -0.82 -0.88 -30.77
C ASN A 423 -1.78 -0.89 -31.95
N VAL A 424 -1.27 -0.92 -33.15
CA VAL A 424 -2.05 -0.96 -34.38
C VAL A 424 -1.56 -2.13 -35.22
N ALA A 425 -2.50 -2.87 -35.81
CA ALA A 425 -2.18 -3.87 -36.81
C ALA A 425 -2.19 -3.22 -38.20
N VAL A 426 -1.10 -3.38 -38.96
CA VAL A 426 -0.98 -2.88 -40.33
C VAL A 426 -0.54 -3.99 -41.27
N ASP A 427 -1.05 -3.96 -42.50
CA ASP A 427 -0.57 -4.78 -43.57
C ASP A 427 0.45 -3.98 -44.37
N TYR A 428 1.61 -4.56 -44.65
CA TYR A 428 2.62 -3.90 -45.46
C TYR A 428 3.43 -4.89 -46.30
N VAL A 429 4.07 -4.38 -47.35
CA VAL A 429 5.00 -5.17 -48.17
C VAL A 429 6.43 -4.79 -47.77
N ASP A 430 7.25 -5.77 -47.42
CA ASP A 430 8.64 -5.52 -47.03
C ASP A 430 9.55 -5.23 -48.28
N ALA A 431 10.78 -4.79 -48.03
CA ALA A 431 11.72 -4.44 -49.07
C ALA A 431 12.07 -5.62 -50.01
N SER A 432 11.73 -6.86 -49.66
CA SER A 432 11.87 -8.05 -50.50
C SER A 432 10.64 -8.34 -51.37
N GLY A 433 9.58 -7.51 -51.28
CA GLY A 433 8.32 -7.72 -51.95
C GLY A 433 7.37 -8.73 -51.28
N ARG A 434 7.66 -9.11 -50.03
CA ARG A 434 6.85 -10.05 -49.26
C ARG A 434 5.74 -9.31 -48.52
N SER A 435 4.49 -9.72 -48.77
CA SER A 435 3.34 -9.22 -47.98
C SER A 435 3.36 -9.75 -46.57
N ILE A 436 3.25 -8.85 -45.60
CA ILE A 436 3.12 -9.15 -44.18
C ILE A 436 1.78 -8.61 -43.72
N GLU A 437 0.86 -9.53 -43.39
CA GLU A 437 -0.46 -9.20 -42.90
C GLU A 437 -0.51 -9.10 -41.40
N ASN A 438 -1.29 -8.15 -40.87
CA ASN A 438 -1.48 -7.93 -39.42
C ASN A 438 -0.17 -7.72 -38.61
N ALA A 439 0.82 -7.06 -39.19
CA ALA A 439 2.05 -6.73 -38.48
C ALA A 439 1.72 -5.78 -37.32
N ARG A 440 2.07 -6.18 -36.12
CA ARG A 440 1.82 -5.36 -34.91
C ARG A 440 2.84 -4.22 -34.87
N VAL A 441 2.31 -2.99 -34.87
CA VAL A 441 3.09 -1.76 -34.67
C VAL A 441 2.85 -1.27 -33.26
N GLU A 442 3.88 -1.31 -32.45
CA GLU A 442 3.87 -0.68 -31.13
C GLU A 442 4.32 0.76 -31.26
N MET A 443 3.48 1.70 -30.88
CA MET A 443 3.82 3.12 -30.87
C MET A 443 3.90 3.64 -29.45
N GLN A 444 5.00 4.25 -29.11
CA GLN A 444 5.21 4.89 -27.82
C GLN A 444 5.54 6.37 -28.03
N PHE A 445 4.71 7.24 -27.45
CA PHE A 445 5.01 8.67 -27.37
C PHE A 445 5.89 8.91 -26.14
N LYS A 446 7.14 9.37 -26.36
CA LYS A 446 8.02 9.86 -25.27
C LYS A 446 8.00 11.37 -25.22
N GLY A 447 7.09 11.89 -24.39
CA GLY A 447 6.78 13.30 -24.41
C GLY A 447 6.11 13.72 -25.72
N ASN A 448 5.92 15.02 -25.93
CA ASN A 448 5.23 15.54 -27.11
C ASN A 448 6.03 15.46 -28.43
N TYR A 449 7.23 14.86 -28.44
CA TYR A 449 8.14 15.00 -29.57
C TYR A 449 8.79 13.71 -30.07
N HIS A 450 8.57 12.58 -29.43
CA HIS A 450 9.18 11.32 -29.85
C HIS A 450 8.11 10.26 -30.08
N LEU A 451 8.07 9.70 -31.28
CA LEU A 451 7.31 8.54 -31.64
C LEU A 451 8.30 7.37 -31.85
N LEU A 452 8.13 6.30 -31.09
CA LEU A 452 8.86 5.04 -31.30
C LEU A 452 7.89 4.04 -31.89
N ALA A 453 8.27 3.41 -32.99
CA ALA A 453 7.48 2.33 -33.59
C ALA A 453 8.35 1.10 -33.76
N THR A 454 7.81 -0.07 -33.50
CA THR A 454 8.45 -1.36 -33.73
C THR A 454 7.61 -2.19 -34.67
N ILE A 455 8.15 -2.57 -35.81
CA ILE A 455 7.49 -3.41 -36.82
C ILE A 455 8.41 -4.58 -37.13
N GLY A 456 7.89 -5.79 -37.04
CA GLY A 456 8.64 -7.01 -37.39
C GLY A 456 9.97 -7.16 -36.63
N GLY A 457 10.06 -6.65 -35.40
CA GLY A 457 11.26 -6.65 -34.58
C GLY A 457 12.27 -5.53 -34.89
N LYS A 458 11.99 -4.64 -35.85
CA LYS A 458 12.81 -3.45 -36.13
C LYS A 458 12.21 -2.24 -35.42
N ALA A 459 13.04 -1.56 -34.62
CA ALA A 459 12.67 -0.33 -33.94
C ALA A 459 12.99 0.90 -34.79
N LEU A 460 11.99 1.75 -35.01
CA LEU A 460 12.12 3.01 -35.72
C LEU A 460 11.87 4.15 -34.75
N LYS A 461 12.73 5.16 -34.75
CA LYS A 461 12.57 6.36 -33.95
C LYS A 461 12.24 7.55 -34.84
N TYR A 462 11.08 8.17 -34.63
CA TYR A 462 10.66 9.36 -35.29
C TYR A 462 10.62 10.54 -34.29
N ILE A 463 11.26 11.67 -34.67
CA ILE A 463 11.28 12.87 -33.85
C ILE A 463 10.33 13.87 -34.47
N ILE A 464 9.23 14.16 -33.77
CA ILE A 464 8.28 15.20 -34.17
C ILE A 464 8.80 16.53 -33.64
N ARG A 465 9.16 17.44 -34.53
CA ARG A 465 9.64 18.79 -34.15
C ARG A 465 8.50 19.79 -34.19
N LYS A 466 8.30 20.52 -33.09
CA LYS A 466 7.31 21.60 -33.02
C LYS A 466 7.62 22.67 -34.10
N GLY A 467 6.62 23.01 -34.90
CA GLY A 467 6.76 24.06 -35.91
C GLY A 467 7.02 23.60 -37.35
N THR A 468 7.06 22.30 -37.61
CA THR A 468 7.05 21.77 -38.99
C THR A 468 5.61 21.43 -39.40
N PRO A 469 5.12 21.89 -40.58
CA PRO A 469 3.72 21.67 -40.99
C PRO A 469 3.31 20.21 -41.03
N GLU A 470 4.23 19.33 -41.34
CA GLU A 470 4.04 17.88 -41.45
C GLU A 470 3.81 17.17 -40.10
N HIS A 471 4.11 17.86 -38.99
CA HIS A 471 4.11 17.27 -37.64
C HIS A 471 3.14 17.98 -36.67
N ASN A 472 2.55 19.12 -37.08
CA ASN A 472 1.67 19.92 -36.21
C ASN A 472 0.41 19.16 -35.80
N GLU A 473 -0.15 18.32 -36.66
CA GLU A 473 -1.34 17.52 -36.36
C GLU A 473 -1.08 16.50 -35.24
N ILE A 474 0.11 15.91 -35.19
CA ILE A 474 0.47 14.93 -34.16
C ILE A 474 0.74 15.62 -32.82
N THR A 475 1.36 16.81 -32.85
CA THR A 475 1.68 17.58 -31.64
C THR A 475 0.45 18.20 -30.99
N GLU A 476 -0.55 18.60 -31.79
CA GLU A 476 -1.77 19.22 -31.28
C GLU A 476 -2.79 18.23 -30.73
N THR A 477 -2.78 16.99 -31.23
CA THR A 477 -3.77 16.00 -30.84
C THR A 477 -3.35 15.15 -29.65
N GLY A 478 -2.08 14.91 -29.44
CA GLY A 478 -1.58 13.98 -28.42
C GLY A 478 -2.07 12.53 -28.64
N PRO A 479 -1.55 11.54 -27.91
CA PRO A 479 -1.95 10.14 -28.05
C PRO A 479 -3.45 9.90 -27.82
N SER A 480 -4.05 10.56 -26.86
CA SER A 480 -5.45 10.42 -26.47
C SER A 480 -6.49 10.87 -27.51
N LYS A 481 -6.04 11.58 -28.56
CA LYS A 481 -6.91 12.09 -29.64
C LYS A 481 -6.69 11.37 -30.97
N LEU A 482 -5.70 10.47 -31.05
CA LEU A 482 -5.45 9.70 -32.25
C LEU A 482 -6.39 8.50 -32.31
N THR A 483 -7.29 8.48 -33.31
CA THR A 483 -8.07 7.28 -33.61
C THR A 483 -7.17 6.18 -34.18
N GLU A 484 -7.60 4.93 -34.09
CA GLU A 484 -6.87 3.79 -34.68
C GLU A 484 -6.62 3.97 -36.18
N GLU A 485 -7.59 4.52 -36.91
CA GLU A 485 -7.47 4.86 -38.34
C GLU A 485 -6.39 5.90 -38.58
N ARG A 486 -6.34 6.96 -37.77
CA ARG A 486 -5.32 8.01 -37.91
C ARG A 486 -3.91 7.51 -37.57
N ILE A 487 -3.81 6.60 -36.60
CA ILE A 487 -2.55 5.93 -36.27
C ILE A 487 -2.07 5.07 -37.44
N LYS A 488 -2.97 4.31 -38.09
CA LYS A 488 -2.65 3.53 -39.29
C LYS A 488 -2.13 4.41 -40.42
N GLU A 489 -2.84 5.49 -40.74
CA GLU A 489 -2.41 6.48 -41.74
C GLU A 489 -1.02 7.05 -41.46
N LEU A 490 -0.72 7.40 -40.21
CA LEU A 490 0.57 7.93 -39.80
C LEU A 490 1.70 6.88 -39.94
N VAL A 491 1.42 5.64 -39.61
CA VAL A 491 2.36 4.53 -39.81
C VAL A 491 2.63 4.32 -41.30
N GLU A 492 1.58 4.25 -42.11
CA GLU A 492 1.71 4.05 -43.57
C GLU A 492 2.45 5.23 -44.23
N GLN A 493 2.13 6.45 -43.87
CA GLN A 493 2.71 7.64 -44.52
C GLN A 493 4.11 8.00 -44.03
N LEU A 494 4.41 7.78 -42.76
CA LEU A 494 5.63 8.32 -42.13
C LEU A 494 6.67 7.25 -41.73
N LEU A 495 6.24 6.04 -41.45
CA LEU A 495 7.12 5.01 -40.91
C LEU A 495 7.43 3.90 -41.91
N LEU A 496 6.44 3.42 -42.68
CA LEU A 496 6.67 2.38 -43.69
C LEU A 496 7.68 2.77 -44.78
N PRO A 497 7.65 4.00 -45.34
CA PRO A 497 8.63 4.42 -46.36
C PRO A 497 10.07 4.43 -45.86
N LYS A 498 10.29 4.52 -44.54
CA LYS A 498 11.64 4.46 -43.96
C LYS A 498 12.14 3.03 -43.73
N ILE A 499 11.23 2.07 -43.54
CA ILE A 499 11.58 0.66 -43.42
C ILE A 499 12.03 0.11 -44.77
N GLU A 500 11.44 0.59 -45.85
CA GLU A 500 11.76 0.18 -47.23
C GLU A 500 13.13 0.71 -47.72
N ASN A 501 13.67 1.77 -47.09
CA ASN A 501 14.91 2.44 -47.48
C ASN A 501 16.11 2.14 -46.56
N GLU A 502 15.95 1.32 -45.53
CA GLU A 502 17.03 0.78 -44.68
C GLU A 502 17.23 -0.73 -44.91
#